data_e305c04827c02e851b2bebc6b46b5dc8
#
_entry.id   e305c04827c02e851b2bebc6b46b5dc8
#
_cell.length_a   1.000
_cell.length_b   1.000
_cell.length_c   1.000
_cell.angle_alpha   90.00
_cell.angle_beta   90.00
_cell.angle_gamma   90.00
#
_symmetry.space_group_name_H-M   'P 1'
#
loop_
_entity.id
_entity.type
_entity.pdbx_description
1 polymer ?
#
loop_
_entity_poly.entity_id
_entity_poly.type
_entity_poly.pdbx_seq_one_letter_code
_entity_poly.pdbx_strand_id
1 'polypeptide(L)'
;MTSTCYFEEIVQDKSCHDYFILKNQIVRDVATNFRGKRLDCFDGYTWTTRLIDLFQHNTKNGKPRLNTISQKKVEKYYISNQSSQITHKEYEYAHRLFSPEVIKDSIYSISEMMSFLDRLYDLEIRFRILNEDQVYRNNFGSFKRKMFRANSLAIAYQLGAQVPVGYFEIFDADLTNLSGIVNEACAEIYKDLNFLQAKHYRGSKECKCIFSPEVTGLFVHECVGHSYEADYYFSHKNHSSIGDVVVPRRLQEYISIVDYGGIRGSGYTPFDDEGTDACKTYIIQEGRVSELLTNSHYARLRHQSVSSGNARGKSIYDPTLIRMTTTYMDKGNQSVGALFESVDEGIYIETSQGAFLKDKFYLIPRRAYQIRKGRIKEPVSISCVSGRVSELLYSISGISNTVRFRNSLYGGCRKLNQDHLRVAYGGPYLSIDAVTIS
;
A
#
# COMPACT_ATOMS: atom_id res chain seq x y z
N MET A 1 -27.51 -16.36 35.92
CA MET A 1 -26.30 -15.69 35.43
C MET A 1 -26.64 -15.07 34.07
N THR A 2 -26.84 -13.75 34.01
CA THR A 2 -27.10 -13.03 32.76
C THR A 2 -25.81 -13.06 31.98
N SER A 3 -25.77 -13.83 30.89
CA SER A 3 -24.66 -13.80 29.95
C SER A 3 -24.61 -12.41 29.36
N THR A 4 -23.64 -11.60 29.79
CA THR A 4 -23.35 -10.32 29.16
C THR A 4 -22.90 -10.60 27.72
N CYS A 5 -23.81 -10.34 26.78
CA CYS A 5 -23.52 -10.45 25.38
C CYS A 5 -22.40 -9.42 25.02
N TYR A 6 -21.32 -9.89 24.42
CA TYR A 6 -20.28 -9.00 23.91
C TYR A 6 -20.67 -8.47 22.55
N PHE A 7 -20.43 -7.19 22.27
CA PHE A 7 -20.63 -6.64 20.96
C PHE A 7 -19.51 -5.66 20.55
N GLU A 8 -19.28 -5.63 19.25
CA GLU A 8 -18.45 -4.64 18.56
C GLU A 8 -19.27 -3.93 17.49
N GLU A 9 -19.11 -2.63 17.40
CA GLU A 9 -19.77 -1.80 16.40
C GLU A 9 -18.74 -1.02 15.60
N ILE A 10 -18.85 -1.07 14.28
CA ILE A 10 -18.08 -0.22 13.37
C ILE A 10 -19.07 0.58 12.53
N VAL A 11 -18.93 1.89 12.55
CA VAL A 11 -19.64 2.80 11.66
C VAL A 11 -18.60 3.40 10.73
N GLN A 12 -18.84 3.32 9.43
CA GLN A 12 -17.96 3.90 8.40
C GLN A 12 -18.75 4.84 7.50
N ASP A 13 -18.23 6.04 7.32
CA ASP A 13 -18.64 7.01 6.31
C ASP A 13 -17.45 7.22 5.37
N LYS A 14 -17.66 6.94 4.09
CA LYS A 14 -16.60 7.02 3.08
C LYS A 14 -17.13 7.72 1.85
N SER A 15 -16.44 8.73 1.40
CA SER A 15 -16.66 9.37 0.12
C SER A 15 -15.40 9.36 -0.72
N CYS A 16 -15.55 9.02 -1.97
CA CYS A 16 -14.51 9.10 -2.98
C CYS A 16 -15.04 9.92 -4.15
N HIS A 17 -14.34 10.97 -4.52
CA HIS A 17 -14.71 11.82 -5.64
C HIS A 17 -13.57 11.82 -6.65
N ASP A 18 -13.86 11.36 -7.86
CA ASP A 18 -12.91 11.24 -8.97
C ASP A 18 -13.28 12.22 -10.08
N TYR A 19 -12.34 13.07 -10.45
CA TYR A 19 -12.40 13.95 -11.61
C TYR A 19 -11.49 13.43 -12.70
N PHE A 20 -11.97 13.37 -13.94
CA PHE A 20 -11.21 12.90 -15.08
C PHE A 20 -11.26 13.94 -16.20
N ILE A 21 -10.10 14.29 -16.75
CA ILE A 21 -9.98 15.08 -17.96
C ILE A 21 -9.24 14.27 -19.03
N LEU A 22 -9.81 14.21 -20.22
CA LEU A 22 -9.21 13.63 -21.40
C LEU A 22 -9.33 14.65 -22.54
N LYS A 23 -8.22 14.97 -23.21
CA LYS A 23 -8.19 15.91 -24.35
C LYS A 23 -8.90 17.23 -24.05
N ASN A 24 -8.55 17.85 -22.92
CA ASN A 24 -9.12 19.11 -22.43
C ASN A 24 -10.65 19.13 -22.23
N GLN A 25 -11.28 17.96 -22.10
CA GLN A 25 -12.71 17.85 -21.77
C GLN A 25 -12.87 17.08 -20.47
N ILE A 26 -13.75 17.55 -19.58
CA ILE A 26 -14.17 16.77 -18.41
C ILE A 26 -14.98 15.59 -18.92
N VAL A 27 -14.40 14.41 -18.89
CA VAL A 27 -15.01 13.17 -19.38
C VAL A 27 -15.86 12.51 -18.29
N ARG A 28 -15.44 12.68 -17.03
CA ARG A 28 -16.07 11.98 -15.92
C ARG A 28 -15.90 12.77 -14.62
N ASP A 29 -17.00 12.90 -13.90
CA ASP A 29 -17.07 13.43 -12.54
C ASP A 29 -17.91 12.43 -11.74
N VAL A 30 -17.26 11.63 -10.91
CA VAL A 30 -17.90 10.51 -10.21
C VAL A 30 -17.72 10.64 -8.72
N ALA A 31 -18.81 10.79 -8.00
CA ALA A 31 -18.83 10.68 -6.56
C ALA A 31 -19.37 9.31 -6.14
N THR A 32 -18.60 8.59 -5.34
CA THR A 32 -19.03 7.37 -4.69
C THR A 32 -19.09 7.63 -3.19
N ASN A 33 -20.29 7.56 -2.63
CA ASN A 33 -20.52 7.74 -1.22
C ASN A 33 -20.99 6.44 -0.59
N PHE A 34 -20.54 6.19 0.61
CA PHE A 34 -20.87 5.00 1.35
C PHE A 34 -21.00 5.36 2.83
N ARG A 35 -22.07 4.93 3.46
CA ARG A 35 -22.25 5.04 4.90
C ARG A 35 -22.91 3.76 5.41
N GLY A 36 -22.23 3.07 6.29
CA GLY A 36 -22.76 1.81 6.80
C GLY A 36 -22.31 1.52 8.21
N LYS A 37 -22.96 0.52 8.78
CA LYS A 37 -22.70 0.04 10.12
C LYS A 37 -22.57 -1.46 10.11
N ARG A 38 -21.54 -1.96 10.76
CA ARG A 38 -21.35 -3.36 11.08
C ARG A 38 -21.53 -3.56 12.58
N LEU A 39 -22.32 -4.53 12.97
CA LEU A 39 -22.51 -4.94 14.35
C LEU A 39 -22.17 -6.42 14.47
N ASP A 40 -21.13 -6.71 15.22
CA ASP A 40 -20.72 -8.05 15.57
C ASP A 40 -21.15 -8.36 17.01
N CYS A 41 -21.96 -9.40 17.23
CA CYS A 41 -22.44 -9.82 18.53
C CYS A 41 -21.97 -11.23 18.85
N PHE A 42 -21.52 -11.45 20.08
CA PHE A 42 -21.12 -12.75 20.61
C PHE A 42 -22.05 -13.14 21.77
N ASP A 43 -22.72 -14.24 21.65
CA ASP A 43 -23.70 -14.76 22.64
C ASP A 43 -23.09 -15.77 23.65
N GLY A 44 -21.78 -15.91 23.64
CA GLY A 44 -21.04 -16.93 24.42
C GLY A 44 -20.68 -18.18 23.62
N TYR A 45 -21.27 -18.38 22.44
CA TYR A 45 -21.07 -19.54 21.58
C TYR A 45 -20.77 -19.17 20.13
N THR A 46 -21.50 -18.20 19.62
CA THR A 46 -21.41 -17.81 18.20
C THR A 46 -21.33 -16.32 18.02
N TRP A 47 -20.57 -15.90 16.97
CA TRP A 47 -20.60 -14.54 16.49
C TRP A 47 -21.66 -14.37 15.40
N THR A 48 -22.42 -13.30 15.50
CA THR A 48 -23.39 -12.89 14.49
C THR A 48 -23.03 -11.51 13.98
N THR A 49 -22.79 -11.39 12.67
CA THR A 49 -22.53 -10.11 12.01
C THR A 49 -23.80 -9.60 11.35
N ARG A 50 -24.18 -8.36 11.64
CA ARG A 50 -25.25 -7.62 10.96
C ARG A 50 -24.63 -6.44 10.22
N LEU A 51 -24.94 -6.34 8.94
CA LEU A 51 -24.53 -5.24 8.09
C LEU A 51 -25.76 -4.36 7.81
N ILE A 52 -25.63 -3.07 8.06
CA ILE A 52 -26.71 -2.10 7.95
C ILE A 52 -26.24 -0.99 7.00
N ASP A 53 -26.98 -0.78 5.93
CA ASP A 53 -26.80 0.36 5.06
C ASP A 53 -27.48 1.59 5.69
N LEU A 54 -26.72 2.62 5.97
CA LEU A 54 -27.21 3.88 6.52
C LEU A 54 -27.49 4.91 5.39
N PHE A 55 -27.16 4.57 4.16
CA PHE A 55 -27.33 5.44 3.00
C PHE A 55 -28.66 5.18 2.29
N GLN A 56 -29.80 5.28 2.99
CA GLN A 56 -31.07 5.16 2.33
C GLN A 56 -31.71 6.50 1.98
N HIS A 57 -31.97 6.65 0.68
CA HIS A 57 -32.79 7.72 0.14
C HIS A 57 -34.15 7.80 0.83
N ASN A 58 -34.58 9.04 1.11
CA ASN A 58 -35.88 9.39 1.65
C ASN A 58 -37.00 8.52 1.09
N THR A 59 -37.51 7.62 1.89
CA THR A 59 -38.87 7.11 1.65
C THR A 59 -39.87 8.17 2.12
N LYS A 60 -41.01 8.27 1.46
CA LYS A 60 -42.06 9.30 1.57
C LYS A 60 -42.53 9.70 3.01
N ASN A 61 -41.95 9.11 4.08
CA ASN A 61 -42.33 9.36 5.48
C ASN A 61 -41.13 9.68 6.42
N GLY A 62 -39.98 10.06 5.89
CA GLY A 62 -38.88 10.66 6.72
C GLY A 62 -38.24 9.79 7.78
N LYS A 63 -38.57 8.50 7.89
CA LYS A 63 -37.90 7.58 8.80
C LYS A 63 -36.90 6.72 8.05
N PRO A 64 -35.63 6.68 8.47
CA PRO A 64 -34.65 5.78 7.87
C PRO A 64 -35.10 4.33 8.09
N ARG A 65 -35.32 3.58 7.02
CA ARG A 65 -35.49 2.12 7.11
C ARG A 65 -34.11 1.50 7.28
N LEU A 66 -33.86 0.92 8.42
CA LEU A 66 -32.75 0.04 8.68
C LEU A 66 -32.94 -1.25 7.85
N ASN A 67 -32.29 -1.33 6.68
CA ASN A 67 -32.25 -2.59 5.95
C ASN A 67 -31.01 -3.37 6.39
N THR A 68 -31.23 -4.50 7.05
CA THR A 68 -30.19 -5.49 7.28
C THR A 68 -29.83 -6.12 5.92
N ILE A 69 -28.67 -5.77 5.35
CA ILE A 69 -28.23 -6.29 4.05
C ILE A 69 -27.82 -7.74 4.14
N SER A 70 -27.20 -8.13 5.23
CA SER A 70 -26.89 -9.54 5.48
C SER A 70 -26.70 -9.83 6.96
N GLN A 71 -27.05 -11.05 7.34
CA GLN A 71 -26.72 -11.63 8.63
C GLN A 71 -25.92 -12.89 8.37
N LYS A 72 -24.65 -12.91 8.78
CA LYS A 72 -23.77 -14.06 8.63
C LYS A 72 -23.34 -14.55 10.01
N LYS A 73 -23.36 -15.87 10.22
CA LYS A 73 -22.60 -16.47 11.30
C LYS A 73 -21.13 -16.44 10.90
N VAL A 74 -20.30 -15.85 11.73
CA VAL A 74 -18.86 -15.75 11.52
C VAL A 74 -18.18 -16.36 12.73
N GLU A 75 -17.24 -17.26 12.52
CA GLU A 75 -16.39 -17.71 13.61
C GLU A 75 -15.38 -16.60 13.91
N LYS A 76 -15.64 -15.85 14.95
CA LYS A 76 -14.68 -14.94 15.57
C LYS A 76 -14.30 -15.49 16.93
N TYR A 77 -13.05 -15.33 17.29
CA TYR A 77 -12.54 -15.79 18.58
C TYR A 77 -12.39 -14.59 19.51
N TYR A 78 -12.98 -14.71 20.67
CA TYR A 78 -12.88 -13.71 21.73
C TYR A 78 -11.52 -13.79 22.42
N ILE A 79 -10.81 -12.69 22.53
CA ILE A 79 -9.60 -12.58 23.34
C ILE A 79 -10.02 -12.05 24.70
N SER A 80 -10.08 -12.92 25.72
CA SER A 80 -10.60 -12.63 27.06
C SER A 80 -9.78 -11.62 27.87
N ASN A 81 -8.65 -11.17 27.37
CA ASN A 81 -7.70 -10.32 28.09
C ASN A 81 -7.59 -8.88 27.55
N GLN A 82 -8.58 -8.39 26.81
CA GLN A 82 -8.62 -6.95 26.63
C GLN A 82 -8.91 -6.32 27.99
N SER A 83 -7.89 -5.70 28.56
CA SER A 83 -8.02 -4.93 29.80
C SER A 83 -9.23 -4.01 29.67
N SER A 84 -10.10 -4.03 30.67
CA SER A 84 -11.33 -3.23 30.78
C SER A 84 -11.06 -1.72 30.91
N GLN A 85 -9.96 -1.22 30.34
CA GLN A 85 -9.71 0.21 30.30
C GLN A 85 -10.62 0.86 29.27
N ILE A 86 -11.52 1.70 29.75
CA ILE A 86 -12.28 2.63 28.92
C ILE A 86 -11.27 3.43 28.11
N THR A 87 -11.26 3.23 26.81
CA THR A 87 -10.35 3.96 25.90
C THR A 87 -11.16 4.88 25.01
N HIS A 88 -10.87 6.17 25.07
CA HIS A 88 -11.37 7.14 24.11
C HIS A 88 -10.18 7.65 23.31
N LYS A 89 -10.15 7.35 22.02
CA LYS A 89 -9.05 7.73 21.12
C LYS A 89 -9.60 8.27 19.81
N GLU A 90 -9.10 9.42 19.40
CA GLU A 90 -9.39 10.02 18.11
C GLU A 90 -8.08 10.21 17.33
N TYR A 91 -8.11 9.89 16.06
CA TYR A 91 -6.96 9.96 15.15
C TYR A 91 -7.37 10.67 13.88
N GLU A 92 -6.54 11.57 13.42
CA GLU A 92 -6.80 12.30 12.19
C GLU A 92 -5.58 12.31 11.27
N TYR A 93 -5.82 11.95 10.00
CA TYR A 93 -4.98 12.30 8.88
C TYR A 93 -5.78 13.21 7.98
N ALA A 94 -5.47 14.49 7.97
CA ALA A 94 -6.12 15.45 7.10
C ALA A 94 -5.06 16.18 6.27
N HIS A 95 -5.28 16.24 4.98
CA HIS A 95 -4.59 17.12 4.07
C HIS A 95 -5.52 18.23 3.60
N ARG A 96 -4.96 19.27 2.99
CA ARG A 96 -5.73 20.39 2.49
C ARG A 96 -6.79 19.92 1.48
N LEU A 97 -8.04 20.24 1.75
CA LEU A 97 -9.13 20.02 0.82
C LEU A 97 -9.33 21.27 -0.05
N PHE A 98 -9.65 21.05 -1.30
CA PHE A 98 -9.96 22.08 -2.27
C PHE A 98 -11.45 22.01 -2.62
N SER A 99 -12.05 23.15 -2.95
CA SER A 99 -13.42 23.14 -3.45
C SER A 99 -13.52 22.48 -4.82
N PRO A 100 -14.68 21.95 -5.21
CA PRO A 100 -14.87 21.35 -6.53
C PRO A 100 -14.50 22.29 -7.69
N GLU A 101 -14.76 23.59 -7.54
CA GLU A 101 -14.43 24.61 -8.52
C GLU A 101 -12.90 24.74 -8.67
N VAL A 102 -12.20 24.92 -7.55
CA VAL A 102 -10.73 25.00 -7.56
C VAL A 102 -10.10 23.75 -8.17
N ILE A 103 -10.65 22.58 -7.89
CA ILE A 103 -10.14 21.32 -8.47
C ILE A 103 -10.36 21.33 -9.99
N LYS A 104 -11.57 21.62 -10.45
CA LYS A 104 -11.89 21.66 -11.90
C LYS A 104 -11.01 22.66 -12.65
N ASP A 105 -10.87 23.87 -12.12
CA ASP A 105 -10.02 24.90 -12.71
C ASP A 105 -8.55 24.50 -12.73
N SER A 106 -8.06 23.89 -11.65
CA SER A 106 -6.67 23.43 -11.53
C SER A 106 -6.34 22.32 -12.51
N ILE A 107 -7.16 21.27 -12.58
CA ILE A 107 -6.90 20.15 -13.50
C ILE A 107 -7.07 20.58 -14.97
N TYR A 108 -7.97 21.53 -15.25
CA TYR A 108 -8.10 22.12 -16.56
C TYR A 108 -6.86 22.91 -16.94
N SER A 109 -6.36 23.76 -16.03
CA SER A 109 -5.11 24.51 -16.24
C SER A 109 -3.91 23.58 -16.44
N ILE A 110 -3.79 22.49 -15.68
CA ILE A 110 -2.75 21.48 -15.88
C ILE A 110 -2.87 20.87 -17.29
N SER A 111 -4.09 20.52 -17.71
CA SER A 111 -4.36 19.98 -19.05
C SER A 111 -3.93 20.97 -20.15
N GLU A 112 -4.28 22.24 -20.01
CA GLU A 112 -3.84 23.28 -20.97
C GLU A 112 -2.33 23.43 -21.00
N MET A 113 -1.66 23.51 -19.84
CA MET A 113 -0.19 23.62 -19.73
C MET A 113 0.51 22.42 -20.35
N MET A 114 -0.13 21.25 -20.36
CA MET A 114 0.41 20.00 -20.93
C MET A 114 -0.09 19.71 -22.35
N SER A 115 -0.90 20.59 -22.94
CA SER A 115 -1.53 20.38 -24.27
C SER A 115 -0.55 20.14 -25.42
N PHE A 116 0.68 20.60 -25.30
CA PHE A 116 1.76 20.31 -26.27
C PHE A 116 2.13 18.82 -26.27
N LEU A 117 1.97 18.11 -25.14
CA LEU A 117 2.18 16.67 -25.02
C LEU A 117 0.97 15.88 -25.52
N ASP A 118 -0.25 16.40 -25.38
CA ASP A 118 -1.49 15.73 -25.80
C ASP A 118 -1.54 15.49 -27.32
N ARG A 119 -0.81 16.27 -28.09
CA ARG A 119 -0.65 16.04 -29.54
C ARG A 119 0.19 14.79 -29.86
N LEU A 120 1.00 14.35 -28.92
CA LEU A 120 1.92 13.21 -29.07
C LEU A 120 1.37 11.97 -28.34
N TYR A 121 0.56 12.15 -27.30
CA TYR A 121 0.15 11.11 -26.36
C TYR A 121 -1.32 11.30 -25.97
N ASP A 122 -2.02 10.19 -25.72
CA ASP A 122 -3.31 10.27 -25.06
C ASP A 122 -3.04 10.52 -23.56
N LEU A 123 -3.24 11.78 -23.15
CA LEU A 123 -3.12 12.21 -21.76
C LEU A 123 -4.45 12.10 -21.04
N GLU A 124 -4.45 11.51 -19.89
CA GLU A 124 -5.57 11.48 -18.97
C GLU A 124 -5.13 12.03 -17.61
N ILE A 125 -5.74 13.11 -17.16
CA ILE A 125 -5.50 13.70 -15.85
C ILE A 125 -6.63 13.25 -14.92
N ARG A 126 -6.26 12.69 -13.78
CA ARG A 126 -7.19 12.19 -12.76
C ARG A 126 -6.90 12.89 -11.44
N PHE A 127 -7.92 13.39 -10.79
CA PHE A 127 -7.80 13.89 -9.43
C PHE A 127 -8.81 13.18 -8.53
N ARG A 128 -8.30 12.57 -7.47
CA ARG A 128 -9.11 11.82 -6.49
C ARG A 128 -9.08 12.50 -5.14
N ILE A 129 -10.24 12.63 -4.52
CA ILE A 129 -10.38 12.98 -3.11
C ILE A 129 -10.96 11.76 -2.40
N LEU A 130 -10.33 11.38 -1.30
CA LEU A 130 -10.82 10.32 -0.44
C LEU A 130 -11.03 10.86 0.97
N ASN A 131 -12.24 10.69 1.48
CA ASN A 131 -12.58 10.94 2.88
C ASN A 131 -13.10 9.64 3.49
N GLU A 132 -12.54 9.23 4.60
CA GLU A 132 -12.99 8.11 5.42
C GLU A 132 -13.12 8.57 6.86
N ASP A 133 -14.28 8.35 7.47
CA ASP A 133 -14.52 8.50 8.90
C ASP A 133 -15.00 7.17 9.44
N GLN A 134 -14.25 6.59 10.35
CA GLN A 134 -14.58 5.29 10.93
C GLN A 134 -14.58 5.37 12.46
N VAL A 135 -15.67 4.89 13.05
CA VAL A 135 -15.83 4.77 14.50
C VAL A 135 -15.94 3.30 14.88
N TYR A 136 -15.17 2.90 15.85
CA TYR A 136 -15.24 1.60 16.51
C TYR A 136 -15.74 1.77 17.95
N ARG A 137 -16.64 0.89 18.38
CA ARG A 137 -17.13 0.82 19.77
C ARG A 137 -17.29 -0.62 20.20
N ASN A 138 -17.17 -0.84 21.51
CA ASN A 138 -17.59 -2.11 22.12
C ASN A 138 -18.29 -1.87 23.46
N ASN A 139 -18.91 -2.92 24.01
CA ASN A 139 -19.63 -2.83 25.27
C ASN A 139 -18.74 -2.79 26.52
N PHE A 140 -17.42 -2.82 26.38
CA PHE A 140 -16.47 -2.57 27.47
C PHE A 140 -16.07 -1.10 27.59
N GLY A 141 -16.73 -0.21 26.83
CA GLY A 141 -16.51 1.23 26.88
C GLY A 141 -15.39 1.73 25.96
N SER A 142 -14.82 0.89 25.11
CA SER A 142 -13.86 1.36 24.10
C SER A 142 -14.58 2.18 23.04
N PHE A 143 -14.04 3.37 22.78
CA PHE A 143 -14.41 4.23 21.65
C PHE A 143 -13.16 4.67 20.92
N LYS A 144 -13.11 4.44 19.60
CA LYS A 144 -12.03 4.89 18.74
C LYS A 144 -12.59 5.49 17.46
N ARG A 145 -12.05 6.62 17.04
CA ARG A 145 -12.40 7.26 15.78
C ARG A 145 -11.14 7.51 14.97
N LYS A 146 -11.17 7.21 13.68
CA LYS A 146 -10.15 7.61 12.72
C LYS A 146 -10.78 8.37 11.57
N MET A 147 -10.22 9.52 11.25
CA MET A 147 -10.53 10.28 10.06
C MET A 147 -9.33 10.27 9.12
N PHE A 148 -9.57 9.97 7.86
CA PHE A 148 -8.57 10.02 6.81
C PHE A 148 -9.09 10.87 5.66
N ARG A 149 -8.37 11.94 5.34
CA ARG A 149 -8.69 12.86 4.26
C ARG A 149 -7.44 13.11 3.45
N ALA A 150 -7.45 12.67 2.20
CA ALA A 150 -6.33 12.81 1.30
C ALA A 150 -6.80 13.08 -0.12
N ASN A 151 -5.91 13.62 -0.92
CA ASN A 151 -6.10 13.73 -2.36
C ASN A 151 -4.95 13.07 -3.11
N SER A 152 -5.15 12.82 -4.39
CA SER A 152 -4.09 12.37 -5.29
C SER A 152 -4.36 12.85 -6.70
N LEU A 153 -3.33 13.40 -7.33
CA LEU A 153 -3.34 13.75 -8.74
C LEU A 153 -2.53 12.72 -9.51
N ALA A 154 -3.14 12.15 -10.54
CA ALA A 154 -2.46 11.22 -11.43
C ALA A 154 -2.54 11.68 -12.87
N ILE A 155 -1.46 11.48 -13.59
CA ILE A 155 -1.36 11.71 -15.02
C ILE A 155 -1.01 10.39 -15.67
N ALA A 156 -1.94 9.83 -16.42
CA ALA A 156 -1.73 8.65 -17.23
C ALA A 156 -1.52 9.06 -18.69
N TYR A 157 -0.61 8.40 -19.39
CA TYR A 157 -0.31 8.68 -20.79
C TYR A 157 0.08 7.40 -21.51
N GLN A 158 -0.26 7.35 -22.79
CA GLN A 158 0.07 6.24 -23.67
C GLN A 158 0.83 6.75 -24.88
N LEU A 159 1.89 6.06 -25.23
CA LEU A 159 2.75 6.39 -26.36
C LEU A 159 2.43 5.48 -27.54
N GLY A 160 1.35 5.77 -28.29
CA GLY A 160 0.89 4.94 -29.38
C GLY A 160 0.32 3.58 -28.92
N ALA A 161 -0.13 2.76 -29.88
CA ALA A 161 -0.81 1.48 -29.58
C ALA A 161 0.10 0.35 -29.04
N GLN A 162 1.40 0.51 -29.10
CA GLN A 162 2.37 -0.54 -28.75
C GLN A 162 3.23 -0.25 -27.52
N VAL A 163 3.07 0.93 -26.89
CA VAL A 163 3.90 1.33 -25.76
C VAL A 163 3.09 1.29 -24.47
N PRO A 164 3.65 0.74 -23.40
CA PRO A 164 2.98 0.67 -22.09
C PRO A 164 2.52 2.05 -21.63
N VAL A 165 1.35 2.09 -20.99
CA VAL A 165 0.84 3.31 -20.36
C VAL A 165 1.83 3.79 -19.32
N GLY A 166 2.29 5.02 -19.46
CA GLY A 166 3.05 5.72 -18.42
C GLY A 166 2.08 6.25 -17.35
N TYR A 167 2.56 6.29 -16.12
CA TYR A 167 1.76 6.72 -14.98
C TYR A 167 2.61 7.52 -14.00
N PHE A 168 2.14 8.69 -13.65
CA PHE A 168 2.73 9.57 -12.65
C PHE A 168 1.65 9.96 -11.63
N GLU A 169 1.96 9.89 -10.35
CA GLU A 169 1.02 10.21 -9.27
C GLU A 169 1.70 11.02 -8.18
N ILE A 170 1.06 12.11 -7.79
CA ILE A 170 1.40 12.90 -6.61
C ILE A 170 0.31 12.66 -5.57
N PHE A 171 0.68 12.02 -4.47
CA PHE A 171 -0.16 11.87 -3.29
C PHE A 171 -0.12 13.17 -2.49
N ASP A 172 -1.28 13.62 -1.99
CA ASP A 172 -1.45 14.91 -1.30
C ASP A 172 -0.96 16.10 -2.15
N ALA A 173 -1.38 16.12 -3.43
CA ALA A 173 -1.03 17.16 -4.36
C ALA A 173 -1.48 18.56 -3.88
N ASP A 174 -0.56 19.51 -3.92
CA ASP A 174 -0.86 20.92 -3.62
C ASP A 174 -1.24 21.69 -4.90
N LEU A 175 -2.54 21.82 -5.13
CA LEU A 175 -3.08 22.51 -6.30
C LEU A 175 -2.78 24.03 -6.32
N THR A 176 -2.11 24.58 -5.32
CA THR A 176 -1.62 25.96 -5.38
C THR A 176 -0.31 26.09 -6.13
N ASN A 177 0.37 24.96 -6.42
CA ASN A 177 1.64 24.91 -7.15
C ASN A 177 1.52 24.16 -8.50
N LEU A 178 0.64 24.62 -9.39
CA LEU A 178 0.38 23.94 -10.67
C LEU A 178 1.64 23.84 -11.54
N SER A 179 2.46 24.89 -11.58
CA SER A 179 3.71 24.88 -12.36
C SER A 179 4.69 23.81 -11.85
N GLY A 180 4.80 23.64 -10.54
CA GLY A 180 5.62 22.59 -9.94
C GLY A 180 5.12 21.19 -10.32
N ILE A 181 3.82 20.97 -10.24
CA ILE A 181 3.16 19.72 -10.65
C ILE A 181 3.45 19.41 -12.13
N VAL A 182 3.25 20.37 -13.01
CA VAL A 182 3.48 20.20 -14.46
C VAL A 182 4.95 19.93 -14.75
N ASN A 183 5.86 20.65 -14.13
CA ASN A 183 7.30 20.43 -14.31
C ASN A 183 7.74 19.04 -13.87
N GLU A 184 7.23 18.56 -12.73
CA GLU A 184 7.52 17.23 -12.22
C GLU A 184 6.95 16.15 -13.15
N ALA A 185 5.71 16.31 -13.60
CA ALA A 185 5.06 15.40 -14.54
C ALA A 185 5.82 15.35 -15.88
N CYS A 186 6.18 16.49 -16.43
CA CYS A 186 6.97 16.56 -17.66
C CYS A 186 8.33 15.88 -17.51
N ALA A 187 9.02 16.07 -16.37
CA ALA A 187 10.30 15.42 -16.11
C ALA A 187 10.17 13.89 -16.09
N GLU A 188 9.10 13.36 -15.48
CA GLU A 188 8.84 11.92 -15.47
C GLU A 188 8.47 11.38 -16.87
N ILE A 189 7.65 12.12 -17.64
CA ILE A 189 7.30 11.77 -19.02
C ILE A 189 8.57 11.75 -19.89
N TYR A 190 9.45 12.76 -19.78
CA TYR A 190 10.71 12.80 -20.53
C TYR A 190 11.63 11.62 -20.19
N LYS A 191 11.68 11.20 -18.93
CA LYS A 191 12.42 9.99 -18.57
C LYS A 191 11.86 8.77 -19.31
N ASP A 192 10.54 8.59 -19.31
CA ASP A 192 9.90 7.47 -20.00
C ASP A 192 10.14 7.51 -21.52
N LEU A 193 10.11 8.70 -22.12
CA LEU A 193 10.42 8.87 -23.55
C LEU A 193 11.82 8.36 -23.91
N ASN A 194 12.80 8.62 -23.05
CA ASN A 194 14.15 8.13 -23.27
C ASN A 194 14.22 6.59 -23.24
N PHE A 195 13.26 5.94 -22.55
CA PHE A 195 13.16 4.48 -22.53
C PHE A 195 12.57 3.87 -23.79
N LEU A 196 11.86 4.62 -24.63
CA LEU A 196 11.33 4.10 -25.88
C LEU A 196 12.44 3.63 -26.83
N GLN A 197 13.62 4.19 -26.71
CA GLN A 197 14.80 3.82 -27.51
C GLN A 197 15.77 2.90 -26.76
N ALA A 198 15.41 2.49 -25.53
CA ALA A 198 16.25 1.63 -24.72
C ALA A 198 16.45 0.26 -25.41
N LYS A 199 17.72 -0.10 -25.59
CA LYS A 199 18.07 -1.40 -26.15
C LYS A 199 17.77 -2.50 -25.14
N HIS A 200 17.32 -3.63 -25.63
CA HIS A 200 17.14 -4.80 -24.78
C HIS A 200 18.48 -5.21 -24.14
N TYR A 201 18.44 -5.48 -22.84
CA TYR A 201 19.62 -5.91 -22.09
C TYR A 201 20.15 -7.26 -22.64
N ARG A 202 21.44 -7.28 -22.97
CA ARG A 202 22.12 -8.47 -23.55
C ARG A 202 23.26 -8.98 -22.67
N GLY A 203 23.32 -8.54 -21.42
CA GLY A 203 24.34 -8.97 -20.48
C GLY A 203 24.03 -10.32 -19.84
N SER A 204 24.65 -10.59 -18.70
CA SER A 204 24.45 -11.83 -17.94
C SER A 204 22.99 -11.98 -17.51
N LYS A 205 22.47 -13.22 -17.60
CA LYS A 205 21.15 -13.57 -17.08
C LYS A 205 21.05 -13.42 -15.57
N GLU A 206 22.16 -13.43 -14.86
CA GLU A 206 22.26 -13.20 -13.44
C GLU A 206 23.25 -12.07 -13.22
N CYS A 207 22.83 -11.02 -12.55
CA CYS A 207 23.65 -9.85 -12.31
C CYS A 207 23.32 -9.14 -11.00
N LYS A 208 24.23 -8.25 -10.61
CA LYS A 208 24.03 -7.35 -9.48
C LYS A 208 23.03 -6.26 -9.84
N CYS A 209 22.06 -6.04 -8.96
CA CYS A 209 21.05 -5.00 -9.13
C CYS A 209 21.02 -4.03 -7.95
N ILE A 210 20.80 -2.77 -8.25
CA ILE A 210 20.37 -1.77 -7.25
C ILE A 210 18.88 -1.50 -7.46
N PHE A 211 18.09 -1.72 -6.42
CA PHE A 211 16.68 -1.35 -6.38
C PHE A 211 16.55 0.06 -5.81
N SER A 212 15.73 0.90 -6.42
CA SER A 212 15.31 2.18 -5.85
C SER A 212 14.50 1.98 -4.57
N PRO A 213 14.26 3.02 -3.77
CA PRO A 213 13.36 2.95 -2.61
C PRO A 213 11.95 2.47 -2.94
N GLU A 214 11.38 2.84 -4.09
CA GLU A 214 10.08 2.37 -4.57
C GLU A 214 10.12 0.86 -4.86
N VAL A 215 11.11 0.40 -5.59
CA VAL A 215 11.27 -1.00 -5.98
C VAL A 215 11.59 -1.87 -4.75
N THR A 216 12.41 -1.38 -3.82
CA THR A 216 12.66 -2.04 -2.53
C THR A 216 11.37 -2.16 -1.72
N GLY A 217 10.58 -1.08 -1.64
CA GLY A 217 9.29 -1.10 -0.96
C GLY A 217 8.33 -2.11 -1.55
N LEU A 218 8.24 -2.17 -2.88
CA LEU A 218 7.41 -3.15 -3.59
C LEU A 218 7.91 -4.59 -3.35
N PHE A 219 9.24 -4.81 -3.38
CA PHE A 219 9.85 -6.11 -3.07
C PHE A 219 9.49 -6.57 -1.65
N VAL A 220 9.63 -5.72 -0.63
CA VAL A 220 9.30 -6.13 0.75
C VAL A 220 7.80 -6.30 0.95
N HIS A 221 6.95 -5.52 0.28
CA HIS A 221 5.50 -5.68 0.33
C HIS A 221 5.07 -7.04 -0.23
N GLU A 222 5.47 -7.35 -1.47
CA GLU A 222 5.05 -8.57 -2.15
C GLU A 222 5.71 -9.84 -1.58
N CYS A 223 7.01 -9.77 -1.28
CA CYS A 223 7.78 -10.94 -0.89
C CYS A 223 7.74 -11.24 0.60
N VAL A 224 7.80 -10.20 1.43
CA VAL A 224 7.88 -10.36 2.88
C VAL A 224 6.52 -10.11 3.50
N GLY A 225 5.88 -8.99 3.20
CA GLY A 225 4.59 -8.62 3.79
C GLY A 225 3.55 -9.72 3.63
N HIS A 226 3.21 -10.09 2.39
CA HIS A 226 2.23 -11.14 2.13
C HIS A 226 2.62 -12.52 2.64
N SER A 227 3.91 -12.87 2.62
CA SER A 227 4.38 -14.18 3.08
C SER A 227 4.24 -14.36 4.60
N TYR A 228 4.25 -13.27 5.34
CA TYR A 228 4.15 -13.27 6.81
C TYR A 228 2.82 -12.70 7.34
N GLU A 229 1.80 -12.59 6.50
CA GLU A 229 0.41 -12.55 6.95
C GLU A 229 0.05 -13.93 7.51
N ALA A 230 -0.42 -14.03 8.76
CA ALA A 230 -0.54 -15.29 9.47
C ALA A 230 -1.43 -16.32 8.76
N ASP A 231 -2.49 -15.89 8.09
CA ASP A 231 -3.36 -16.78 7.31
C ASP A 231 -2.62 -17.40 6.11
N TYR A 232 -1.77 -16.62 5.44
CA TYR A 232 -0.91 -17.13 4.37
C TYR A 232 0.20 -18.02 4.94
N TYR A 233 0.87 -17.55 6.00
CA TYR A 233 1.98 -18.25 6.66
C TYR A 233 1.61 -19.68 7.07
N PHE A 234 0.46 -19.87 7.73
CA PHE A 234 0.02 -21.21 8.17
C PHE A 234 -0.55 -22.08 7.05
N SER A 235 -1.02 -21.48 5.96
CA SER A 235 -1.56 -22.24 4.81
C SER A 235 -0.51 -22.64 3.77
N HIS A 236 0.67 -22.05 3.79
CA HIS A 236 1.75 -22.30 2.83
C HIS A 236 3.04 -22.68 3.56
N LYS A 237 3.89 -23.49 2.91
CA LYS A 237 5.16 -23.98 3.50
C LYS A 237 6.42 -23.39 2.85
N ASN A 238 6.27 -22.44 1.94
CA ASN A 238 7.39 -21.92 1.14
C ASN A 238 8.01 -20.65 1.72
N HIS A 239 8.09 -20.53 3.03
CA HIS A 239 8.68 -19.40 3.75
C HIS A 239 9.61 -19.87 4.86
N SER A 240 10.48 -18.98 5.31
CA SER A 240 11.34 -19.23 6.48
C SER A 240 10.53 -19.16 7.78
N SER A 241 10.91 -19.96 8.75
CA SER A 241 10.25 -20.04 10.05
C SER A 241 10.61 -18.85 10.95
N ILE A 242 9.76 -18.57 11.93
CA ILE A 242 10.08 -17.59 12.97
C ILE A 242 11.35 -18.02 13.68
N GLY A 243 12.29 -17.08 13.85
CA GLY A 243 13.62 -17.30 14.40
C GLY A 243 14.72 -17.55 13.35
N ASP A 244 14.35 -17.93 12.12
CA ASP A 244 15.33 -18.16 11.07
C ASP A 244 16.05 -16.87 10.67
N VAL A 245 17.35 -16.99 10.44
CA VAL A 245 18.16 -15.94 9.82
C VAL A 245 17.93 -16.00 8.31
N VAL A 246 17.54 -14.90 7.70
CA VAL A 246 17.13 -14.85 6.28
C VAL A 246 17.98 -13.92 5.44
N VAL A 247 19.03 -13.35 6.02
CA VAL A 247 19.91 -12.39 5.36
C VAL A 247 21.38 -12.70 5.66
N PRO A 248 22.35 -12.15 4.89
CA PRO A 248 23.77 -12.35 5.15
C PRO A 248 24.16 -11.88 6.56
N ARG A 249 24.96 -12.68 7.26
CA ARG A 249 25.40 -12.42 8.66
C ARG A 249 26.00 -11.01 8.84
N ARG A 250 26.76 -10.54 7.85
CA ARG A 250 27.40 -9.21 7.88
C ARG A 250 26.43 -8.03 7.84
N LEU A 251 25.18 -8.25 7.43
CA LEU A 251 24.16 -7.21 7.28
C LEU A 251 22.98 -7.41 8.25
N GLN A 252 23.02 -8.39 9.13
CA GLN A 252 21.88 -8.72 10.00
C GLN A 252 21.38 -7.49 10.77
N GLU A 253 22.28 -6.78 11.46
CA GLU A 253 21.93 -5.62 12.30
C GLU A 253 21.28 -4.46 11.53
N TYR A 254 21.45 -4.42 10.20
CA TYR A 254 20.92 -3.35 9.34
C TYR A 254 19.63 -3.73 8.61
N ILE A 255 19.21 -4.99 8.67
CA ILE A 255 18.02 -5.43 7.93
C ILE A 255 16.86 -5.69 8.88
N SER A 256 15.96 -4.72 8.93
CA SER A 256 14.66 -4.87 9.57
C SER A 256 13.55 -4.49 8.59
N ILE A 257 12.51 -5.33 8.52
CA ILE A 257 11.33 -5.10 7.69
C ILE A 257 10.13 -5.01 8.61
N VAL A 258 9.38 -3.94 8.45
CA VAL A 258 8.35 -3.50 9.38
C VAL A 258 7.04 -3.27 8.65
N ASP A 259 5.91 -3.59 9.29
CA ASP A 259 4.61 -3.03 8.95
C ASP A 259 4.12 -2.13 10.10
N TYR A 260 3.69 -0.91 9.79
CA TYR A 260 3.23 0.03 10.80
C TYR A 260 2.16 1.00 10.28
N GLY A 261 0.93 0.83 10.75
CA GLY A 261 -0.22 1.67 10.39
C GLY A 261 -0.18 3.09 10.96
N GLY A 262 0.73 3.40 11.89
CA GLY A 262 0.88 4.74 12.47
C GLY A 262 1.64 5.73 11.58
N ILE A 263 2.27 5.28 10.49
CA ILE A 263 2.99 6.17 9.56
C ILE A 263 1.98 6.97 8.74
N ARG A 264 2.16 8.29 8.70
CA ARG A 264 1.30 9.21 7.92
C ARG A 264 1.55 8.99 6.42
N GLY A 265 0.47 8.80 5.66
CA GLY A 265 0.50 8.51 4.24
C GLY A 265 -0.71 7.65 3.82
N SER A 266 -0.72 7.10 2.62
CA SER A 266 -1.84 6.30 2.13
C SER A 266 -2.09 5.02 2.94
N GLY A 267 -1.06 4.49 3.63
CA GLY A 267 -1.17 3.35 4.53
C GLY A 267 -1.67 3.66 5.94
N TYR A 268 -1.89 4.93 6.28
CA TYR A 268 -2.26 5.35 7.64
C TYR A 268 -3.51 4.63 8.14
N THR A 269 -3.33 3.82 9.18
CA THR A 269 -4.36 2.99 9.80
C THR A 269 -4.06 2.87 11.29
N PRO A 270 -4.40 3.88 12.11
CA PRO A 270 -4.02 3.96 13.52
C PRO A 270 -4.67 2.89 14.40
N PHE A 271 -5.76 2.30 13.95
CA PHE A 271 -6.35 1.07 14.48
C PHE A 271 -7.04 0.31 13.35
N ASP A 272 -7.12 -1.01 13.50
CA ASP A 272 -7.72 -1.89 12.51
C ASP A 272 -9.25 -2.03 12.67
N ASP A 273 -9.88 -2.87 11.85
CA ASP A 273 -11.33 -3.05 11.84
C ASP A 273 -11.83 -4.01 12.96
N GLU A 274 -10.93 -4.49 13.82
CA GLU A 274 -11.24 -5.19 15.07
C GLU A 274 -10.98 -4.28 16.30
N GLY A 275 -10.65 -3.00 16.05
CA GLY A 275 -10.40 -2.01 17.09
C GLY A 275 -9.03 -2.12 17.75
N THR A 276 -8.13 -2.92 17.23
CA THR A 276 -6.75 -3.04 17.72
C THR A 276 -5.92 -1.86 17.24
N ASP A 277 -5.20 -1.20 18.14
CA ASP A 277 -4.28 -0.12 17.77
C ASP A 277 -3.15 -0.66 16.90
N ALA A 278 -2.70 0.15 15.95
CA ALA A 278 -1.58 -0.18 15.10
C ALA A 278 -0.30 -0.39 15.93
N CYS A 279 0.29 -1.56 15.80
CA CYS A 279 1.58 -1.88 16.39
C CYS A 279 2.68 -1.77 15.33
N LYS A 280 3.86 -1.29 15.71
CA LYS A 280 5.05 -1.40 14.89
C LYS A 280 5.52 -2.85 14.91
N THR A 281 5.12 -3.62 13.89
CA THR A 281 5.38 -5.06 13.81
C THR A 281 6.62 -5.31 12.99
N TYR A 282 7.65 -5.84 13.61
CA TYR A 282 8.88 -6.28 12.94
C TYR A 282 8.66 -7.67 12.36
N ILE A 283 8.39 -7.75 11.06
CA ILE A 283 8.29 -9.02 10.34
C ILE A 283 9.65 -9.68 10.28
N ILE A 284 10.67 -8.92 9.91
CA ILE A 284 12.08 -9.29 10.04
C ILE A 284 12.74 -8.26 10.94
N GLN A 285 13.40 -8.72 11.98
CA GLN A 285 14.14 -7.88 12.91
C GLN A 285 15.60 -8.33 12.94
N GLU A 286 16.51 -7.41 12.65
CA GLU A 286 17.94 -7.70 12.62
C GLU A 286 18.26 -9.01 11.87
N GLY A 287 17.69 -9.11 10.65
CA GLY A 287 17.91 -10.23 9.74
C GLY A 287 17.24 -11.55 10.11
N ARG A 288 16.42 -11.58 11.16
CA ARG A 288 15.67 -12.77 11.61
C ARG A 288 14.18 -12.57 11.41
N VAL A 289 13.50 -13.61 10.98
CA VAL A 289 12.02 -13.63 11.01
C VAL A 289 11.57 -13.54 12.46
N SER A 290 10.79 -12.51 12.78
CA SER A 290 10.41 -12.16 14.16
C SER A 290 8.92 -12.34 14.41
N GLU A 291 8.06 -11.55 13.76
CA GLU A 291 6.63 -11.53 14.03
C GLU A 291 5.81 -11.73 12.76
N LEU A 292 4.57 -12.20 12.93
CA LEU A 292 3.58 -12.26 11.86
C LEU A 292 2.61 -11.10 11.97
N LEU A 293 2.08 -10.68 10.83
CA LEU A 293 0.90 -9.83 10.79
C LEU A 293 -0.31 -10.67 11.15
N THR A 294 -1.11 -10.22 12.11
CA THR A 294 -2.21 -11.00 12.69
C THR A 294 -3.49 -10.18 12.81
N ASN A 295 -4.61 -10.88 12.83
CA ASN A 295 -5.88 -10.45 13.40
C ASN A 295 -6.10 -11.13 14.77
N SER A 296 -7.20 -10.87 15.42
CA SER A 296 -7.53 -11.45 16.75
C SER A 296 -7.57 -12.98 16.74
N HIS A 297 -8.04 -13.58 15.65
CA HIS A 297 -8.08 -15.03 15.49
C HIS A 297 -6.68 -15.65 15.52
N TYR A 298 -5.77 -15.18 14.68
CA TYR A 298 -4.41 -15.71 14.58
C TYR A 298 -3.53 -15.31 15.77
N ALA A 299 -3.75 -14.14 16.38
CA ALA A 299 -3.10 -13.76 17.62
C ALA A 299 -3.41 -14.77 18.73
N ARG A 300 -4.70 -15.16 18.87
CA ARG A 300 -5.10 -16.19 19.84
C ARG A 300 -4.48 -17.55 19.55
N LEU A 301 -4.48 -18.01 18.30
CA LEU A 301 -3.82 -19.27 17.92
C LEU A 301 -2.32 -19.30 18.29
N ARG A 302 -1.70 -18.13 18.34
CA ARG A 302 -0.31 -17.95 18.74
C ARG A 302 -0.12 -17.63 20.22
N HIS A 303 -1.17 -17.73 21.04
CA HIS A 303 -1.15 -17.36 22.46
C HIS A 303 -0.70 -15.92 22.73
N GLN A 304 -0.93 -15.01 21.78
CA GLN A 304 -0.69 -13.58 21.93
C GLN A 304 -1.94 -12.92 22.54
N SER A 305 -1.74 -11.95 23.44
CA SER A 305 -2.82 -11.21 24.10
C SER A 305 -3.49 -10.17 23.18
N VAL A 306 -2.75 -9.68 22.18
CA VAL A 306 -3.21 -8.64 21.25
C VAL A 306 -2.70 -8.97 19.84
N SER A 307 -3.50 -8.66 18.81
CA SER A 307 -3.07 -8.78 17.42
C SER A 307 -2.13 -7.63 17.02
N SER A 308 -1.52 -7.75 15.85
CA SER A 308 -0.65 -6.69 15.31
C SER A 308 -1.42 -5.47 14.78
N GLY A 309 -2.75 -5.48 14.79
CA GLY A 309 -3.58 -4.38 14.26
C GLY A 309 -3.67 -4.38 12.74
N ASN A 310 -3.71 -5.56 12.14
CA ASN A 310 -3.73 -5.74 10.69
C ASN A 310 -5.06 -6.34 10.16
N ALA A 311 -6.11 -6.43 10.98
CA ALA A 311 -7.42 -6.87 10.56
C ALA A 311 -8.13 -5.77 9.74
N ARG A 312 -8.12 -5.87 8.41
CA ARG A 312 -8.65 -4.82 7.54
C ARG A 312 -9.54 -5.40 6.45
N GLY A 313 -10.68 -4.76 6.20
CA GLY A 313 -11.53 -4.98 5.04
C GLY A 313 -11.47 -3.80 4.07
N LYS A 314 -11.82 -4.01 2.81
CA LYS A 314 -11.95 -2.93 1.84
C LYS A 314 -13.05 -1.94 2.23
N SER A 315 -14.11 -2.48 2.82
CA SER A 315 -15.21 -1.74 3.44
C SER A 315 -15.76 -2.55 4.61
N ILE A 316 -16.65 -2.00 5.40
CA ILE A 316 -17.32 -2.75 6.48
C ILE A 316 -18.17 -3.91 5.97
N TYR A 317 -18.51 -3.94 4.69
CA TYR A 317 -19.26 -5.04 4.06
C TYR A 317 -18.39 -6.24 3.69
N ASP A 318 -17.09 -6.00 3.58
CA ASP A 318 -16.12 -7.03 3.27
C ASP A 318 -15.68 -7.76 4.55
N PRO A 319 -15.35 -9.04 4.49
CA PRO A 319 -14.73 -9.71 5.61
C PRO A 319 -13.39 -9.06 5.94
N THR A 320 -13.10 -8.94 7.23
CA THR A 320 -11.76 -8.52 7.67
C THR A 320 -10.76 -9.62 7.36
N LEU A 321 -9.69 -9.24 6.66
CA LEU A 321 -8.56 -10.10 6.35
C LEU A 321 -7.30 -9.53 7.04
N ILE A 322 -6.28 -10.33 7.18
CA ILE A 322 -4.97 -9.82 7.59
C ILE A 322 -4.38 -9.08 6.39
N ARG A 323 -4.10 -7.78 6.53
CA ARG A 323 -3.64 -6.90 5.45
C ARG A 323 -2.58 -5.94 5.97
N MET A 324 -1.56 -5.74 5.18
CA MET A 324 -0.54 -4.74 5.42
C MET A 324 -1.11 -3.32 5.51
N THR A 325 -0.33 -2.43 6.11
CA THR A 325 -0.61 -0.99 6.25
C THR A 325 0.46 -0.16 5.56
N THR A 326 1.55 0.16 6.23
CA THR A 326 2.75 0.73 5.64
C THR A 326 3.90 -0.23 5.86
N THR A 327 4.25 -0.98 4.82
CA THR A 327 5.31 -1.99 4.87
C THR A 327 6.61 -1.42 4.32
N TYR A 328 7.70 -1.51 5.07
CA TYR A 328 8.96 -0.93 4.62
C TYR A 328 10.18 -1.66 5.20
N MET A 329 11.31 -1.52 4.50
CA MET A 329 12.61 -1.87 5.02
C MET A 329 13.22 -0.64 5.71
N ASP A 330 13.78 -0.81 6.89
CA ASP A 330 14.49 0.27 7.61
C ASP A 330 15.79 0.65 6.89
N LYS A 331 16.32 1.83 7.23
CA LYS A 331 17.56 2.33 6.64
C LYS A 331 18.78 1.50 7.06
N GLY A 332 19.72 1.34 6.14
CA GLY A 332 21.07 0.85 6.45
C GLY A 332 22.04 1.96 6.84
N ASN A 333 23.32 1.72 6.62
CA ASN A 333 24.39 2.62 7.04
C ASN A 333 25.19 3.24 5.88
N GLN A 334 24.96 2.83 4.63
CA GLN A 334 25.71 3.32 3.48
C GLN A 334 25.10 4.60 2.90
N SER A 335 25.93 5.54 2.44
CA SER A 335 25.42 6.61 1.59
C SER A 335 24.97 6.05 0.24
N VAL A 336 24.02 6.72 -0.41
CA VAL A 336 23.56 6.30 -1.75
C VAL A 336 24.72 6.27 -2.75
N GLY A 337 25.62 7.25 -2.69
CA GLY A 337 26.83 7.30 -3.54
C GLY A 337 27.72 6.07 -3.33
N ALA A 338 28.06 5.76 -2.07
CA ALA A 338 28.88 4.60 -1.74
C ALA A 338 28.23 3.28 -2.20
N LEU A 339 26.90 3.17 -2.10
CA LEU A 339 26.18 2.00 -2.60
C LEU A 339 26.36 1.82 -4.11
N PHE A 340 26.21 2.88 -4.91
CA PHE A 340 26.43 2.82 -6.35
C PHE A 340 27.90 2.54 -6.69
N GLU A 341 28.83 3.22 -6.04
CA GLU A 341 30.28 3.03 -6.23
C GLU A 341 30.74 1.58 -5.95
N SER A 342 30.00 0.83 -5.10
CA SER A 342 30.28 -0.58 -4.83
C SER A 342 29.92 -1.53 -5.97
N VAL A 343 29.30 -1.04 -7.05
CA VAL A 343 28.84 -1.84 -8.19
C VAL A 343 29.67 -1.46 -9.42
N ASP A 344 30.60 -2.34 -9.82
CA ASP A 344 31.39 -2.11 -11.03
C ASP A 344 30.55 -2.29 -12.28
N GLU A 345 29.83 -3.41 -12.39
CA GLU A 345 28.84 -3.67 -13.44
C GLU A 345 27.52 -4.18 -12.82
N GLY A 346 26.40 -3.68 -13.30
CA GLY A 346 25.09 -4.07 -12.79
C GLY A 346 23.95 -3.30 -13.43
N ILE A 347 22.78 -3.44 -12.82
CA ILE A 347 21.54 -2.78 -13.27
C ILE A 347 20.96 -1.97 -12.12
N TYR A 348 20.60 -0.75 -12.38
CA TYR A 348 19.75 0.06 -11.50
C TYR A 348 18.30 -0.02 -11.97
N ILE A 349 17.39 -0.47 -11.11
CA ILE A 349 15.95 -0.49 -11.38
C ILE A 349 15.32 0.67 -10.64
N GLU A 350 14.92 1.68 -11.42
CA GLU A 350 14.38 2.94 -10.88
C GLU A 350 12.91 2.82 -10.53
N THR A 351 12.10 2.30 -11.45
CA THR A 351 10.66 2.15 -11.27
C THR A 351 10.17 0.83 -11.88
N SER A 352 8.97 0.43 -11.46
CA SER A 352 8.34 -0.82 -11.89
C SER A 352 6.92 -0.56 -12.41
N GLN A 353 6.47 -1.39 -13.34
CA GLN A 353 5.06 -1.47 -13.74
C GLN A 353 4.24 -2.31 -12.75
N GLY A 354 4.90 -3.17 -11.98
CA GLY A 354 4.29 -4.01 -10.98
C GLY A 354 5.19 -5.16 -10.57
N ALA A 355 4.80 -5.81 -9.49
CA ALA A 355 5.45 -7.02 -9.01
C ALA A 355 4.39 -7.99 -8.49
N PHE A 356 4.75 -9.25 -8.39
CA PHE A 356 3.91 -10.29 -7.80
C PHE A 356 4.74 -11.45 -7.28
N LEU A 357 4.20 -12.15 -6.30
CA LEU A 357 4.75 -13.38 -5.76
C LEU A 357 3.92 -14.58 -6.23
N LYS A 358 4.61 -15.60 -6.75
CA LYS A 358 4.03 -16.90 -7.08
C LYS A 358 4.91 -17.99 -6.47
N ASP A 359 5.63 -18.74 -7.26
CA ASP A 359 6.73 -19.63 -6.85
C ASP A 359 8.03 -18.85 -6.59
N LYS A 360 8.16 -17.72 -7.23
CA LYS A 360 9.24 -16.74 -7.13
C LYS A 360 8.67 -15.33 -7.12
N PHE A 361 9.51 -14.38 -6.73
CA PHE A 361 9.26 -12.97 -6.98
C PHE A 361 9.48 -12.65 -8.45
N TYR A 362 8.55 -11.89 -9.02
CA TYR A 362 8.61 -11.36 -10.37
C TYR A 362 8.36 -9.85 -10.31
N LEU A 363 9.25 -9.11 -10.95
CA LEU A 363 9.17 -7.65 -11.08
C LEU A 363 9.26 -7.30 -12.56
N ILE A 364 8.36 -6.46 -13.03
CA ILE A 364 8.38 -5.92 -14.39
C ILE A 364 8.96 -4.51 -14.32
N PRO A 365 10.25 -4.30 -14.66
CA PRO A 365 10.83 -2.97 -14.64
C PRO A 365 10.16 -2.05 -15.66
N ARG A 366 9.91 -0.82 -15.26
CA ARG A 366 9.48 0.24 -16.17
C ARG A 366 10.67 1.07 -16.63
N ARG A 367 11.56 1.41 -15.70
CA ARG A 367 12.83 2.10 -15.99
C ARG A 367 13.97 1.36 -15.33
N ALA A 368 14.94 0.98 -16.15
CA ALA A 368 16.16 0.36 -15.70
C ALA A 368 17.36 0.94 -16.46
N TYR A 369 18.50 1.03 -15.79
CA TYR A 369 19.73 1.61 -16.32
C TYR A 369 20.89 0.67 -16.09
N GLN A 370 21.83 0.65 -17.00
CA GLN A 370 23.09 -0.02 -16.78
C GLN A 370 23.95 0.77 -15.79
N ILE A 371 24.59 0.07 -14.88
CA ILE A 371 25.64 0.63 -14.03
C ILE A 371 26.99 0.17 -14.58
N ARG A 372 27.92 1.10 -14.72
CA ARG A 372 29.33 0.81 -15.04
C ARG A 372 30.22 1.70 -14.19
N LYS A 373 31.18 1.08 -13.49
CA LYS A 373 32.14 1.76 -12.60
C LYS A 373 31.44 2.69 -11.61
N GLY A 374 30.40 2.18 -10.94
CA GLY A 374 29.66 2.92 -9.93
C GLY A 374 28.74 4.03 -10.46
N ARG A 375 28.56 4.15 -11.76
CA ARG A 375 27.78 5.24 -12.37
C ARG A 375 26.63 4.72 -13.21
N ILE A 376 25.48 5.36 -13.07
CA ILE A 376 24.31 5.14 -13.94
C ILE A 376 24.69 5.57 -15.36
N LYS A 377 24.40 4.70 -16.33
CA LYS A 377 24.67 4.87 -17.76
C LYS A 377 23.38 4.86 -18.58
N GLU A 378 23.44 4.26 -19.76
CA GLU A 378 22.34 4.19 -20.71
C GLU A 378 21.12 3.43 -20.16
N PRO A 379 19.90 3.82 -20.58
CA PRO A 379 18.69 3.07 -20.30
C PRO A 379 18.74 1.72 -20.98
N VAL A 380 18.21 0.68 -20.30
CA VAL A 380 18.11 -0.68 -20.83
C VAL A 380 16.70 -1.23 -20.62
N SER A 381 16.18 -1.90 -21.65
CA SER A 381 14.91 -2.58 -21.58
C SER A 381 15.10 -3.98 -20.96
N ILE A 382 14.33 -4.30 -19.95
CA ILE A 382 14.33 -5.60 -19.26
C ILE A 382 12.88 -6.06 -19.15
N SER A 383 12.60 -7.29 -19.61
CA SER A 383 11.24 -7.82 -19.59
C SER A 383 10.82 -8.21 -18.17
N CYS A 384 11.71 -8.84 -17.42
CA CYS A 384 11.40 -9.29 -16.09
C CYS A 384 12.66 -9.44 -15.22
N VAL A 385 12.51 -9.16 -13.94
CA VAL A 385 13.48 -9.47 -12.90
C VAL A 385 12.85 -10.48 -11.96
N SER A 386 13.55 -11.57 -11.65
CA SER A 386 13.00 -12.62 -10.81
C SER A 386 14.03 -13.29 -9.91
N GLY A 387 13.54 -13.98 -8.88
CA GLY A 387 14.36 -14.78 -7.98
C GLY A 387 13.53 -15.42 -6.87
N ARG A 388 14.06 -16.45 -6.21
CA ARG A 388 13.43 -16.96 -5.00
C ARG A 388 13.63 -15.97 -3.87
N VAL A 389 12.59 -15.73 -3.06
CA VAL A 389 12.63 -14.73 -1.99
C VAL A 389 13.79 -14.96 -1.02
N SER A 390 14.02 -16.21 -0.61
CA SER A 390 15.14 -16.58 0.27
C SER A 390 16.49 -16.26 -0.37
N GLU A 391 16.69 -16.60 -1.64
CA GLU A 391 17.93 -16.33 -2.37
C GLU A 391 18.18 -14.83 -2.50
N LEU A 392 17.13 -14.05 -2.85
CA LEU A 392 17.22 -12.59 -2.96
C LEU A 392 17.56 -11.92 -1.63
N LEU A 393 16.95 -12.34 -0.53
CA LEU A 393 17.26 -11.83 0.81
C LEU A 393 18.70 -12.16 1.22
N TYR A 394 19.17 -13.37 0.95
CA TYR A 394 20.57 -13.76 1.22
C TYR A 394 21.59 -13.08 0.29
N SER A 395 21.16 -12.64 -0.89
CA SER A 395 22.00 -11.94 -1.87
C SER A 395 22.08 -10.43 -1.63
N ILE A 396 21.42 -9.90 -0.59
CA ILE A 396 21.56 -8.48 -0.23
C ILE A 396 23.01 -8.18 0.11
N SER A 397 23.58 -7.18 -0.55
CA SER A 397 24.99 -6.81 -0.40
C SER A 397 25.22 -5.40 0.12
N GLY A 398 24.21 -4.53 0.06
CA GLY A 398 24.30 -3.17 0.56
C GLY A 398 22.94 -2.52 0.76
N ILE A 399 22.86 -1.59 1.71
CA ILE A 399 21.62 -0.90 2.08
C ILE A 399 21.94 0.57 2.37
N SER A 400 21.24 1.47 1.69
CA SER A 400 21.45 2.90 1.90
C SER A 400 20.84 3.41 3.22
N ASN A 401 21.32 4.56 3.66
CA ASN A 401 20.81 5.26 4.84
C ASN A 401 19.59 6.17 4.54
N THR A 402 19.05 6.11 3.33
CA THR A 402 17.93 6.95 2.88
C THR A 402 16.71 6.09 2.60
N VAL A 403 15.63 6.33 3.31
CA VAL A 403 14.33 5.65 3.11
C VAL A 403 13.35 6.62 2.45
N ARG A 404 12.58 6.13 1.48
CA ARG A 404 11.47 6.85 0.87
C ARG A 404 10.24 5.96 0.83
N PHE A 405 9.06 6.57 0.92
CA PHE A 405 7.77 5.90 0.86
C PHE A 405 7.05 6.22 -0.44
N ARG A 406 6.42 5.21 -1.01
CA ARG A 406 5.45 5.33 -2.08
C ARG A 406 4.05 5.34 -1.48
N ASN A 407 3.33 6.43 -1.73
CA ASN A 407 1.93 6.60 -1.38
C ASN A 407 1.09 6.66 -2.64
N SER A 408 -0.15 6.13 -2.59
CA SER A 408 -1.07 6.15 -3.73
C SER A 408 -2.51 6.04 -3.24
N LEU A 409 -3.42 6.75 -3.92
CA LEU A 409 -4.87 6.55 -3.79
C LEU A 409 -5.45 5.76 -4.98
N TYR A 410 -4.69 5.61 -6.06
CA TYR A 410 -5.11 4.83 -7.24
C TYR A 410 -4.59 3.41 -7.22
N GLY A 411 -3.44 3.18 -6.58
CA GLY A 411 -2.90 1.87 -6.27
C GLY A 411 -3.53 1.26 -5.01
N GLY A 412 -3.05 0.09 -4.64
CA GLY A 412 -3.46 -0.58 -3.41
C GLY A 412 -3.14 -2.06 -3.42
N CYS A 413 -3.17 -2.67 -2.24
CA CYS A 413 -2.94 -4.09 -2.07
C CYS A 413 -4.15 -4.90 -2.50
N ARG A 414 -3.91 -6.04 -3.16
CA ARG A 414 -4.92 -7.02 -3.53
C ARG A 414 -4.75 -8.29 -2.73
N LYS A 415 -5.86 -8.79 -2.17
CA LYS A 415 -5.89 -10.10 -1.53
C LYS A 415 -7.26 -10.72 -1.68
N LEU A 416 -7.32 -11.96 -2.18
CA LEU A 416 -8.57 -12.62 -2.52
C LEU A 416 -9.44 -11.73 -3.43
N ASN A 417 -10.69 -11.48 -3.05
CA ASN A 417 -11.63 -10.65 -3.83
C ASN A 417 -11.65 -9.17 -3.42
N GLN A 418 -10.67 -8.72 -2.64
CA GLN A 418 -10.57 -7.34 -2.17
C GLN A 418 -9.41 -6.63 -2.86
N ASP A 419 -9.72 -5.83 -3.88
CA ASP A 419 -8.77 -5.02 -4.64
C ASP A 419 -8.65 -3.61 -4.08
N HIS A 420 -7.52 -2.96 -4.35
CA HIS A 420 -7.30 -1.53 -4.08
C HIS A 420 -7.50 -1.11 -2.61
N LEU A 421 -7.18 -2.01 -1.64
CA LEU A 421 -7.07 -1.57 -0.26
C LEU A 421 -5.84 -0.68 -0.13
N ARG A 422 -6.04 0.58 0.31
CA ARG A 422 -4.94 1.53 0.41
C ARG A 422 -3.86 1.05 1.38
N VAL A 423 -2.63 1.14 0.93
CA VAL A 423 -1.40 0.81 1.64
C VAL A 423 -0.33 1.81 1.24
N ALA A 424 0.76 1.84 2.00
CA ALA A 424 2.00 2.45 1.56
C ALA A 424 3.12 1.40 1.66
N TYR A 425 4.17 1.61 0.92
CA TYR A 425 5.37 0.80 1.03
C TYR A 425 6.60 1.65 0.80
N GLY A 426 7.75 1.19 1.28
CA GLY A 426 8.96 1.97 1.13
C GLY A 426 10.22 1.19 1.50
N GLY A 427 11.34 1.87 1.36
CA GLY A 427 12.62 1.31 1.74
C GLY A 427 13.79 2.19 1.36
N PRO A 428 15.01 1.71 1.60
CA PRO A 428 16.25 2.31 1.13
C PRO A 428 16.56 1.90 -0.31
N TYR A 429 17.61 2.46 -0.90
CA TYR A 429 18.26 1.82 -2.05
C TYR A 429 18.88 0.52 -1.55
N LEU A 430 18.65 -0.56 -2.31
CA LEU A 430 19.03 -1.91 -1.94
C LEU A 430 19.91 -2.54 -3.04
N SER A 431 21.09 -2.99 -2.68
CA SER A 431 21.97 -3.75 -3.59
C SER A 431 21.78 -5.24 -3.37
N ILE A 432 21.53 -5.98 -4.45
CA ILE A 432 21.36 -7.44 -4.45
C ILE A 432 22.34 -8.03 -5.47
N ASP A 433 23.18 -8.98 -5.04
CA ASP A 433 24.30 -9.48 -5.86
C ASP A 433 23.87 -10.41 -7.00
N ALA A 434 22.80 -11.17 -6.79
CA ALA A 434 22.35 -12.16 -7.77
C ALA A 434 20.85 -12.06 -8.01
N VAL A 435 20.48 -11.53 -9.19
CA VAL A 435 19.11 -11.37 -9.62
C VAL A 435 18.99 -11.90 -11.04
N THR A 436 18.01 -12.75 -11.31
CA THR A 436 17.77 -13.28 -12.66
C THR A 436 17.06 -12.23 -13.52
N ILE A 437 17.61 -11.95 -14.70
CA ILE A 437 17.08 -11.01 -15.69
C ILE A 437 16.66 -11.75 -16.95
N SER A 438 15.50 -11.39 -17.49
CA SER A 438 14.97 -11.92 -18.76
C SER A 438 14.37 -10.82 -19.65
#